data_19eea42ff8b5e032a4c96e35d725367a
#
_entry.id   19eea42ff8b5e032a4c96e35d725367a
#
_cell.length_a   1.000
_cell.length_b   1.000
_cell.length_c   1.000
_cell.angle_alpha   90.00
_cell.angle_beta   90.00
_cell.angle_gamma   90.00
#
_symmetry.space_group_name_H-M   'P 1'
#
loop_
_entity.id
_entity.type
_entity.pdbx_description
1 polymer ?
#
loop_
_entity_poly.entity_id
_entity_poly.type
_entity_poly.pdbx_seq_one_letter_code
_entity_poly.pdbx_strand_id
1 'polypeptide(L)'
;MITSPGSRCATEFHSVQNGCMESDRTIKKEGYEIEAVRNRGYRLLESPDIMSEAEIRSLMDTEWAGKNIVYFDEIDSTNNRAKELGEKDGAHGTLFVADRQVAGKGRRGRVWESPKGISIYMTILLRPDLIPTKAPMLTLVMAQSVAEGIREVTGMETGIKWPNDIVMNKKKVCGILTEMSTEIDYINYVVIGVGINVNQKAFDEELKEKATSLMIETGAPVKRSALIAAVMKHFEKNYALFMENGDLSGLQEEL
;
A
#
# COMPACT_ATOMS: atom_id res chain seq x y z
N MET A 1 14.91 -18.55 -61.27
CA MET A 1 15.32 -17.28 -60.67
C MET A 1 14.98 -17.36 -59.20
N ILE A 2 16.01 -17.55 -58.39
CA ILE A 2 15.92 -17.77 -56.95
C ILE A 2 16.10 -16.38 -56.32
N THR A 3 15.08 -15.83 -55.70
CA THR A 3 15.18 -14.60 -54.93
C THR A 3 15.54 -14.95 -53.47
N SER A 4 16.65 -14.41 -53.03
CA SER A 4 17.28 -14.55 -51.70
C SER A 4 16.40 -14.04 -50.56
N PRO A 5 16.33 -14.74 -49.38
CA PRO A 5 15.52 -14.33 -48.24
C PRO A 5 16.23 -13.38 -47.24
N GLY A 6 17.18 -12.56 -47.74
CA GLY A 6 18.06 -11.78 -46.84
C GLY A 6 17.60 -10.38 -46.41
N SER A 7 16.53 -9.81 -47.03
CA SER A 7 16.21 -8.39 -46.80
C SER A 7 15.06 -8.08 -45.85
N ARG A 8 14.27 -9.06 -45.41
CA ARG A 8 13.20 -8.84 -44.41
C ARG A 8 13.64 -8.95 -42.95
N CYS A 9 14.71 -9.72 -42.70
CA CYS A 9 15.18 -9.96 -41.35
C CYS A 9 15.92 -8.75 -40.70
N ALA A 10 16.53 -7.90 -41.52
CA ALA A 10 17.31 -6.75 -41.07
C ALA A 10 16.42 -5.57 -40.59
N THR A 11 15.25 -5.39 -41.18
CA THR A 11 14.32 -4.29 -40.83
C THR A 11 13.51 -4.61 -39.57
N GLU A 12 13.15 -5.88 -39.36
CA GLU A 12 12.49 -6.32 -38.13
C GLU A 12 13.45 -6.31 -36.91
N PHE A 13 14.73 -6.64 -37.12
CA PHE A 13 15.75 -6.59 -36.06
C PHE A 13 16.05 -5.15 -35.60
N HIS A 14 16.00 -4.16 -36.51
CA HIS A 14 16.19 -2.74 -36.14
C HIS A 14 14.98 -2.16 -35.39
N SER A 15 13.76 -2.56 -35.71
CA SER A 15 12.56 -2.10 -35.01
C SER A 15 12.48 -2.68 -33.56
N VAL A 16 12.88 -3.93 -33.36
CA VAL A 16 12.94 -4.57 -32.04
C VAL A 16 14.06 -3.96 -31.19
N GLN A 17 15.22 -3.64 -31.78
CA GLN A 17 16.30 -2.96 -31.03
C GLN A 17 15.94 -1.52 -30.64
N ASN A 18 15.27 -0.76 -31.50
CA ASN A 18 14.86 0.61 -31.19
C ASN A 18 13.75 0.64 -30.11
N GLY A 19 12.77 -0.25 -30.16
CA GLY A 19 11.76 -0.39 -29.11
C GLY A 19 12.35 -0.81 -27.76
N CYS A 20 13.37 -1.67 -27.75
CA CYS A 20 14.05 -2.12 -26.54
C CYS A 20 14.91 -1.00 -25.91
N MET A 21 15.56 -0.16 -26.73
CA MET A 21 16.37 0.98 -26.26
C MET A 21 15.50 2.13 -25.72
N GLU A 22 14.30 2.32 -26.24
CA GLU A 22 13.37 3.35 -25.76
C GLU A 22 12.76 2.93 -24.42
N SER A 23 12.42 1.64 -24.27
CA SER A 23 12.00 1.03 -23.00
C SER A 23 13.11 1.09 -21.94
N ASP A 24 14.37 0.83 -22.32
CA ASP A 24 15.55 0.91 -21.43
C ASP A 24 15.75 2.33 -20.86
N ARG A 25 15.60 3.37 -21.71
CA ARG A 25 15.68 4.77 -21.28
C ARG A 25 14.55 5.18 -20.34
N THR A 26 13.35 4.67 -20.57
CA THR A 26 12.18 4.95 -19.74
C THR A 26 12.35 4.29 -18.36
N ILE A 27 12.72 3.02 -18.32
CA ILE A 27 12.96 2.25 -17.09
C ILE A 27 14.08 2.88 -16.25
N LYS A 28 15.19 3.29 -16.89
CA LYS A 28 16.28 4.01 -16.19
C LYS A 28 15.88 5.40 -15.70
N LYS A 29 15.02 6.13 -16.43
CA LYS A 29 14.48 7.41 -15.97
C LYS A 29 13.58 7.27 -14.75
N GLU A 30 12.89 6.12 -14.63
CA GLU A 30 12.09 5.77 -13.46
C GLU A 30 12.95 5.30 -12.28
N GLY A 31 14.30 5.26 -12.42
CA GLY A 31 15.23 4.96 -11.34
C GLY A 31 15.62 3.49 -11.20
N TYR A 32 15.16 2.61 -12.10
CA TYR A 32 15.58 1.21 -12.10
C TYR A 32 17.03 1.08 -12.57
N GLU A 33 17.85 0.35 -11.82
CA GLU A 33 19.17 -0.07 -12.28
C GLU A 33 19.08 -1.40 -13.02
N ILE A 34 19.31 -1.34 -14.34
CA ILE A 34 19.33 -2.51 -15.21
C ILE A 34 20.68 -2.69 -15.88
N GLU A 35 21.17 -3.91 -15.92
CA GLU A 35 22.39 -4.32 -16.62
C GLU A 35 22.04 -5.13 -17.86
N ALA A 36 22.65 -4.77 -18.99
CA ALA A 36 22.56 -5.57 -20.21
C ALA A 36 23.44 -6.82 -20.11
N VAL A 37 22.83 -7.99 -20.17
CA VAL A 37 23.54 -9.29 -20.17
C VAL A 37 23.66 -9.80 -21.58
N ARG A 38 24.90 -9.93 -22.09
CA ARG A 38 25.18 -10.34 -23.46
C ARG A 38 24.44 -11.62 -23.85
N ASN A 39 23.65 -11.56 -24.92
CA ASN A 39 22.82 -12.64 -25.46
C ASN A 39 21.74 -13.22 -24.49
N ARG A 40 21.42 -12.53 -23.39
CA ARG A 40 20.40 -12.97 -22.40
C ARG A 40 19.36 -11.89 -22.06
N GLY A 41 19.49 -10.67 -22.63
CA GLY A 41 18.59 -9.54 -22.35
C GLY A 41 19.10 -8.64 -21.24
N TYR A 42 18.22 -8.25 -20.32
CA TYR A 42 18.53 -7.34 -19.22
C TYR A 42 18.35 -8.04 -17.88
N ARG A 43 19.18 -7.67 -16.90
CA ARG A 43 19.04 -8.05 -15.51
C ARG A 43 18.74 -6.81 -14.68
N LEU A 44 17.68 -6.86 -13.87
CA LEU A 44 17.40 -5.83 -12.89
C LEU A 44 18.41 -5.98 -11.74
N LEU A 45 19.19 -4.93 -11.49
CA LEU A 45 20.19 -4.89 -10.41
C LEU A 45 19.58 -4.32 -9.13
N GLU A 46 18.89 -3.19 -9.24
CA GLU A 46 18.17 -2.55 -8.15
C GLU A 46 16.78 -2.13 -8.62
N SER A 47 15.80 -2.36 -7.76
CA SER A 47 14.44 -1.83 -7.90
C SER A 47 14.29 -0.70 -6.91
N PRO A 48 14.25 0.56 -7.36
CA PRO A 48 14.03 1.70 -6.46
C PRO A 48 12.68 1.56 -5.74
N ASP A 49 12.51 2.30 -4.64
CA ASP A 49 11.24 2.38 -3.94
C ASP A 49 10.22 3.20 -4.75
N ILE A 50 9.80 2.64 -5.90
CA ILE A 50 8.75 3.23 -6.74
C ILE A 50 7.41 2.82 -6.18
N MET A 51 6.56 3.83 -5.92
CA MET A 51 5.17 3.60 -5.55
C MET A 51 4.28 4.09 -6.70
N SER A 52 3.89 3.17 -7.58
CA SER A 52 2.97 3.41 -8.69
C SER A 52 1.87 2.35 -8.70
N GLU A 53 0.77 2.63 -9.40
CA GLU A 53 -0.30 1.62 -9.57
C GLU A 53 0.23 0.32 -10.16
N ALA A 54 1.06 0.42 -11.22
CA ALA A 54 1.61 -0.74 -11.91
C ALA A 54 2.51 -1.60 -10.99
N GLU A 55 3.37 -0.94 -10.21
CA GLU A 55 4.26 -1.64 -9.27
C GLU A 55 3.47 -2.32 -8.15
N ILE A 56 2.53 -1.62 -7.51
CA ILE A 56 1.69 -2.21 -6.47
C ILE A 56 0.89 -3.39 -7.04
N ARG A 57 0.25 -3.21 -8.21
CA ARG A 57 -0.54 -4.25 -8.88
C ARG A 57 0.29 -5.50 -9.20
N SER A 58 1.56 -5.33 -9.58
CA SER A 58 2.45 -6.44 -9.92
C SER A 58 2.80 -7.33 -8.73
N LEU A 59 2.73 -6.78 -7.51
CA LEU A 59 3.04 -7.47 -6.25
C LEU A 59 1.79 -7.97 -5.51
N MET A 60 0.59 -7.55 -5.97
CA MET A 60 -0.67 -7.86 -5.29
C MET A 60 -1.10 -9.31 -5.53
N ASP A 61 -1.15 -10.09 -4.46
CA ASP A 61 -1.58 -11.49 -4.44
C ASP A 61 -2.82 -11.65 -3.53
N THR A 62 -3.92 -11.02 -3.96
CA THR A 62 -5.21 -11.02 -3.27
C THR A 62 -6.31 -11.39 -4.25
N GLU A 63 -7.46 -11.83 -3.78
CA GLU A 63 -8.63 -12.10 -4.63
C GLU A 63 -9.45 -10.83 -4.88
N TRP A 64 -9.65 -10.00 -3.85
CA TRP A 64 -10.47 -8.78 -3.93
C TRP A 64 -9.82 -7.55 -3.29
N ALA A 65 -9.12 -7.67 -2.17
CA ALA A 65 -8.55 -6.51 -1.46
C ALA A 65 -7.46 -5.82 -2.30
N GLY A 66 -7.73 -4.61 -2.74
CA GLY A 66 -6.79 -3.85 -3.57
C GLY A 66 -6.65 -4.34 -5.02
N LYS A 67 -7.53 -5.19 -5.54
CA LYS A 67 -7.55 -5.50 -6.99
C LYS A 67 -7.87 -4.27 -7.83
N ASN A 68 -8.69 -3.38 -7.30
CA ASN A 68 -8.99 -2.09 -7.90
C ASN A 68 -8.17 -1.03 -7.16
N ILE A 69 -7.14 -0.50 -7.82
CA ILE A 69 -6.21 0.49 -7.25
C ILE A 69 -6.46 1.83 -7.91
N VAL A 70 -6.53 2.89 -7.11
CA VAL A 70 -6.58 4.29 -7.54
C VAL A 70 -5.37 4.99 -6.93
N TYR A 71 -4.38 5.30 -7.77
CA TYR A 71 -3.13 5.91 -7.35
C TYR A 71 -3.11 7.42 -7.63
N PHE A 72 -2.51 8.18 -6.72
CA PHE A 72 -2.29 9.62 -6.84
C PHE A 72 -0.85 10.00 -6.48
N ASP A 73 -0.22 10.82 -7.30
CA ASP A 73 1.05 11.45 -6.94
C ASP A 73 0.88 12.43 -5.77
N GLU A 74 -0.22 13.19 -5.80
CA GLU A 74 -0.61 14.14 -4.76
C GLU A 74 -2.12 14.26 -4.68
N ILE A 75 -2.67 14.33 -3.46
CA ILE A 75 -4.09 14.48 -3.21
C ILE A 75 -4.33 15.22 -1.88
N ASP A 76 -5.56 15.64 -1.63
CA ASP A 76 -5.97 16.15 -0.31
C ASP A 76 -5.89 15.05 0.76
N SER A 77 -6.67 13.97 0.59
CA SER A 77 -6.71 12.82 1.50
C SER A 77 -7.27 11.59 0.80
N THR A 78 -6.61 10.44 0.94
CA THR A 78 -7.11 9.16 0.44
C THR A 78 -8.46 8.78 1.05
N ASN A 79 -8.70 9.10 2.35
CA ASN A 79 -10.00 8.89 2.99
C ASN A 79 -11.10 9.72 2.33
N ASN A 80 -10.84 10.98 1.96
CA ASN A 80 -11.84 11.81 1.30
C ASN A 80 -12.26 11.20 -0.03
N ARG A 81 -11.30 10.75 -0.85
CA ARG A 81 -11.59 10.14 -2.16
C ARG A 81 -12.30 8.80 -2.03
N ALA A 82 -11.91 8.00 -1.03
CA ALA A 82 -12.60 6.75 -0.74
C ALA A 82 -14.07 7.01 -0.33
N LYS A 83 -14.33 8.03 0.49
CA LYS A 83 -15.71 8.41 0.85
C LYS A 83 -16.51 8.92 -0.35
N GLU A 84 -15.93 9.77 -1.18
CA GLU A 84 -16.59 10.26 -2.41
C GLU A 84 -16.99 9.11 -3.35
N LEU A 85 -16.14 8.08 -3.46
CA LEU A 85 -16.47 6.88 -4.23
C LEU A 85 -17.49 6.00 -3.48
N GLY A 86 -17.40 5.93 -2.16
CA GLY A 86 -18.36 5.23 -1.31
C GLY A 86 -19.80 5.72 -1.48
N GLU A 87 -20.00 7.04 -1.58
CA GLU A 87 -21.29 7.67 -1.87
C GLU A 87 -21.83 7.38 -3.28
N LYS A 88 -20.98 6.94 -4.20
CA LYS A 88 -21.29 6.63 -5.61
C LYS A 88 -21.29 5.13 -5.91
N ASP A 89 -21.59 4.30 -4.93
CA ASP A 89 -21.62 2.85 -5.06
C ASP A 89 -20.31 2.22 -5.56
N GLY A 90 -19.16 2.81 -5.19
CA GLY A 90 -17.85 2.26 -5.49
C GLY A 90 -17.66 0.83 -5.02
N ALA A 91 -16.86 0.07 -5.76
CA ALA A 91 -16.66 -1.35 -5.53
C ALA A 91 -15.99 -1.63 -4.18
N HIS A 92 -16.47 -2.67 -3.48
CA HIS A 92 -15.83 -3.24 -2.30
C HIS A 92 -14.37 -3.60 -2.59
N GLY A 93 -13.46 -3.33 -1.65
CA GLY A 93 -12.05 -3.64 -1.80
C GLY A 93 -11.24 -2.65 -2.64
N THR A 94 -11.84 -1.54 -3.13
CA THR A 94 -11.07 -0.50 -3.85
C THR A 94 -10.04 0.13 -2.92
N LEU A 95 -8.78 0.13 -3.34
CA LEU A 95 -7.64 0.68 -2.62
C LEU A 95 -7.20 2.01 -3.23
N PHE A 96 -7.22 3.06 -2.42
CA PHE A 96 -6.69 4.38 -2.75
C PHE A 96 -5.30 4.50 -2.17
N VAL A 97 -4.33 4.90 -2.97
CA VAL A 97 -2.93 5.09 -2.55
C VAL A 97 -2.45 6.46 -3.01
N ALA A 98 -1.75 7.17 -2.16
CA ALA A 98 -1.13 8.45 -2.51
C ALA A 98 0.34 8.50 -2.10
N ASP A 99 1.18 9.12 -2.95
CA ASP A 99 2.57 9.38 -2.60
C ASP A 99 2.72 10.61 -1.69
N ARG A 100 1.74 11.55 -1.76
CA ARG A 100 1.63 12.73 -0.89
C ARG A 100 0.18 13.06 -0.57
N GLN A 101 -0.09 13.51 0.68
CA GLN A 101 -1.36 14.15 1.02
C GLN A 101 -1.11 15.57 1.51
N VAL A 102 -1.90 16.53 1.01
CA VAL A 102 -1.81 17.94 1.46
C VAL A 102 -2.74 18.25 2.63
N ALA A 103 -3.70 17.35 2.92
CA ALA A 103 -4.64 17.47 4.04
C ALA A 103 -4.88 16.11 4.71
N GLY A 104 -3.79 15.38 5.00
CA GLY A 104 -3.83 14.09 5.68
C GLY A 104 -4.52 14.18 7.04
N LYS A 105 -5.39 13.20 7.34
CA LYS A 105 -6.25 13.21 8.53
C LYS A 105 -5.84 12.15 9.54
N GLY A 106 -5.82 12.56 10.81
CA GLY A 106 -5.77 11.68 11.96
C GLY A 106 -7.07 11.76 12.78
N ARG A 107 -7.15 10.94 13.82
CA ARG A 107 -8.32 10.95 14.74
C ARG A 107 -8.48 12.30 15.45
N ARG A 108 -9.74 12.65 15.77
CA ARG A 108 -10.11 13.85 16.54
C ARG A 108 -9.60 15.16 15.90
N GLY A 109 -9.61 15.23 14.55
CA GLY A 109 -9.20 16.41 13.82
C GLY A 109 -7.69 16.69 13.79
N ARG A 110 -6.84 15.75 14.23
CA ARG A 110 -5.40 15.89 14.12
C ARG A 110 -4.96 15.77 12.66
N VAL A 111 -3.88 16.44 12.31
CA VAL A 111 -3.24 16.33 11.01
C VAL A 111 -2.32 15.09 11.01
N TRP A 112 -2.31 14.37 9.90
CA TRP A 112 -1.30 13.36 9.59
C TRP A 112 -0.36 13.93 8.52
N GLU A 113 0.86 14.27 8.91
CA GLU A 113 1.87 14.76 7.98
C GLU A 113 2.18 13.71 6.93
N SER A 114 2.14 14.12 5.66
CA SER A 114 2.19 13.17 4.54
C SER A 114 3.16 13.63 3.46
N PRO A 115 4.47 13.74 3.76
CA PRO A 115 5.48 14.14 2.78
C PRO A 115 5.63 13.09 1.66
N LYS A 116 6.02 13.57 0.47
CA LYS A 116 6.20 12.73 -0.73
C LYS A 116 7.37 11.76 -0.60
N GLY A 117 7.20 10.54 -1.11
CA GLY A 117 8.31 9.64 -1.43
C GLY A 117 8.84 8.77 -0.28
N ILE A 118 8.32 8.88 0.94
CA ILE A 118 8.94 8.23 2.11
C ILE A 118 8.00 7.41 2.99
N SER A 119 6.69 7.50 2.77
CA SER A 119 5.69 6.83 3.60
C SER A 119 4.59 6.20 2.76
N ILE A 120 3.71 5.45 3.40
CA ILE A 120 2.50 4.90 2.80
C ILE A 120 1.30 5.67 3.33
N TYR A 121 0.46 6.14 2.41
CA TYR A 121 -0.85 6.70 2.67
C TYR A 121 -1.84 5.96 1.81
N MET A 122 -2.63 5.10 2.42
CA MET A 122 -3.61 4.29 1.69
C MET A 122 -4.94 4.25 2.42
N THR A 123 -6.01 3.99 1.68
CA THR A 123 -7.37 3.81 2.23
C THR A 123 -8.08 2.72 1.45
N ILE A 124 -8.64 1.75 2.14
CA ILE A 124 -9.50 0.72 1.52
C ILE A 124 -10.97 1.07 1.76
N LEU A 125 -11.78 0.95 0.70
CA LEU A 125 -13.24 1.09 0.73
C LEU A 125 -13.89 -0.28 0.89
N LEU A 126 -14.74 -0.42 1.89
CA LEU A 126 -15.45 -1.65 2.20
C LEU A 126 -16.97 -1.43 2.20
N ARG A 127 -17.71 -2.48 1.84
CA ARG A 127 -19.17 -2.59 2.01
C ARG A 127 -19.45 -3.89 2.75
N PRO A 128 -19.22 -3.89 4.07
CA PRO A 128 -19.41 -5.09 4.87
C PRO A 128 -20.90 -5.32 5.19
N ASP A 129 -21.33 -6.57 5.17
CA ASP A 129 -22.62 -6.97 5.73
C ASP A 129 -22.49 -7.16 7.25
N LEU A 130 -22.47 -6.05 7.97
CA LEU A 130 -22.29 -5.98 9.43
C LEU A 130 -23.26 -4.97 10.05
N ILE A 131 -23.65 -5.23 11.29
CA ILE A 131 -24.33 -4.22 12.10
C ILE A 131 -23.36 -3.07 12.44
N PRO A 132 -23.81 -1.80 12.47
CA PRO A 132 -22.94 -0.63 12.68
C PRO A 132 -22.05 -0.69 13.94
N THR A 133 -22.52 -1.34 14.99
CA THR A 133 -21.78 -1.50 16.25
C THR A 133 -20.50 -2.34 16.13
N LYS A 134 -20.39 -3.19 15.10
CA LYS A 134 -19.20 -4.02 14.84
C LYS A 134 -18.16 -3.35 13.94
N ALA A 135 -18.52 -2.32 13.18
CA ALA A 135 -17.62 -1.65 12.25
C ALA A 135 -16.32 -1.12 12.91
N PRO A 136 -16.31 -0.60 14.14
CA PRO A 136 -15.07 -0.20 14.81
C PRO A 136 -14.03 -1.32 14.97
N MET A 137 -14.46 -2.61 15.02
CA MET A 137 -13.56 -3.77 15.11
C MET A 137 -12.69 -3.92 13.86
N LEU A 138 -13.15 -3.43 12.69
CA LEU A 138 -12.37 -3.43 11.46
C LEU A 138 -11.06 -2.62 11.59
N THR A 139 -10.99 -1.68 12.53
CA THR A 139 -9.74 -0.99 12.86
C THR A 139 -8.69 -1.97 13.40
N LEU A 140 -9.10 -2.92 14.25
CA LEU A 140 -8.18 -3.92 14.83
C LEU A 140 -7.83 -5.01 13.80
N VAL A 141 -8.78 -5.40 12.94
CA VAL A 141 -8.51 -6.29 11.80
C VAL A 141 -7.41 -5.70 10.91
N MET A 142 -7.52 -4.41 10.59
CA MET A 142 -6.48 -3.71 9.80
C MET A 142 -5.17 -3.57 10.61
N ALA A 143 -5.23 -3.30 11.91
CA ALA A 143 -4.04 -3.16 12.75
C ALA A 143 -3.23 -4.46 12.79
N GLN A 144 -3.90 -5.60 12.98
CA GLN A 144 -3.29 -6.92 12.92
C GLN A 144 -2.65 -7.16 11.55
N SER A 145 -3.37 -6.85 10.49
CA SER A 145 -2.88 -7.05 9.10
C SER A 145 -1.66 -6.19 8.77
N VAL A 146 -1.59 -4.97 9.30
CA VAL A 146 -0.40 -4.12 9.16
C VAL A 146 0.76 -4.67 9.98
N ALA A 147 0.52 -5.17 11.20
CA ALA A 147 1.55 -5.79 12.03
C ALA A 147 2.15 -7.02 11.35
N GLU A 148 1.32 -7.91 10.81
CA GLU A 148 1.74 -9.10 10.04
C GLU A 148 2.49 -8.71 8.77
N GLY A 149 2.01 -7.71 8.01
CA GLY A 149 2.66 -7.22 6.81
C GLY A 149 4.05 -6.62 7.10
N ILE A 150 4.20 -5.86 8.19
CA ILE A 150 5.50 -5.34 8.64
C ILE A 150 6.42 -6.51 9.00
N ARG A 151 5.94 -7.50 9.75
CA ARG A 151 6.72 -8.70 10.11
C ARG A 151 7.17 -9.48 8.87
N GLU A 152 6.27 -9.70 7.90
CA GLU A 152 6.58 -10.42 6.65
C GLU A 152 7.70 -9.71 5.86
N VAL A 153 7.64 -8.38 5.75
CA VAL A 153 8.58 -7.62 4.90
C VAL A 153 9.90 -7.30 5.61
N THR A 154 9.87 -7.07 6.93
CA THR A 154 11.04 -6.57 7.67
C THR A 154 11.63 -7.56 8.66
N GLY A 155 10.90 -8.62 9.01
CA GLY A 155 11.25 -9.53 10.10
C GLY A 155 11.10 -8.92 11.50
N MET A 156 10.57 -7.70 11.62
CA MET A 156 10.47 -6.99 12.90
C MET A 156 9.08 -7.16 13.52
N GLU A 157 9.05 -7.35 14.84
CA GLU A 157 7.81 -7.39 15.60
C GLU A 157 7.31 -5.99 15.92
N THR A 158 5.99 -5.85 15.97
CA THR A 158 5.30 -4.61 16.32
C THR A 158 4.28 -4.86 17.42
N GLY A 159 3.92 -3.82 18.18
CA GLY A 159 2.83 -3.86 19.13
C GLY A 159 1.64 -3.05 18.65
N ILE A 160 0.43 -3.52 18.93
CA ILE A 160 -0.80 -2.76 18.68
C ILE A 160 -1.12 -1.94 19.93
N LYS A 161 -1.04 -0.61 19.77
CA LYS A 161 -1.48 0.33 20.82
C LYS A 161 -2.93 0.70 20.56
N TRP A 162 -3.79 0.09 21.34
CA TRP A 162 -5.23 0.34 21.26
C TRP A 162 -5.57 1.85 21.31
N PRO A 163 -6.54 2.34 20.53
CA PRO A 163 -7.42 1.54 19.64
C PRO A 163 -6.98 1.51 18.17
N ASN A 164 -5.90 2.21 17.74
CA ASN A 164 -5.68 2.47 16.33
C ASN A 164 -4.23 2.77 15.92
N ASP A 165 -3.27 2.54 16.79
CA ASP A 165 -1.86 2.84 16.51
C ASP A 165 -1.04 1.54 16.53
N ILE A 166 -0.04 1.46 15.67
CA ILE A 166 0.99 0.42 15.71
C ILE A 166 2.29 1.07 16.18
N VAL A 167 2.97 0.39 17.07
CA VAL A 167 4.18 0.89 17.72
C VAL A 167 5.35 -0.08 17.58
N MET A 168 6.55 0.48 17.47
CA MET A 168 7.83 -0.21 17.59
C MET A 168 8.64 0.54 18.64
N ASN A 169 9.25 -0.18 19.59
CA ASN A 169 10.00 0.43 20.69
C ASN A 169 9.24 1.56 21.41
N LYS A 170 7.92 1.36 21.62
CA LYS A 170 6.97 2.32 22.23
C LYS A 170 6.71 3.60 21.41
N LYS A 171 7.31 3.75 20.22
CA LYS A 171 7.08 4.87 19.31
C LYS A 171 6.13 4.46 18.18
N LYS A 172 5.29 5.38 17.75
CA LYS A 172 4.27 5.15 16.73
C LYS A 172 4.91 5.04 15.35
N VAL A 173 4.68 3.91 14.68
CA VAL A 173 5.07 3.66 13.28
C VAL A 173 3.90 3.75 12.32
N CYS A 174 2.67 3.43 12.78
CA CYS A 174 1.48 3.48 11.96
C CYS A 174 0.29 4.06 12.72
N GLY A 175 -0.59 4.74 12.01
CA GLY A 175 -1.89 5.20 12.48
C GLY A 175 -3.00 4.79 11.54
N ILE A 176 -4.13 4.35 12.11
CA ILE A 176 -5.30 3.89 11.37
C ILE A 176 -6.48 4.81 11.67
N LEU A 177 -7.21 5.21 10.65
CA LEU A 177 -8.41 6.05 10.74
C LEU A 177 -9.57 5.39 10.00
N THR A 178 -10.46 4.77 10.76
CA THR A 178 -11.70 4.21 10.23
C THR A 178 -12.82 5.25 10.31
N GLU A 179 -13.47 5.49 9.18
CA GLU A 179 -14.67 6.33 9.05
C GLU A 179 -15.75 5.51 8.33
N MET A 180 -17.01 5.80 8.57
CA MET A 180 -18.12 5.05 7.97
C MET A 180 -19.32 5.95 7.69
N SER A 181 -20.13 5.54 6.73
CA SER A 181 -21.47 6.04 6.49
C SER A 181 -22.46 4.95 6.86
N THR A 182 -23.41 5.26 7.72
CA THR A 182 -24.36 4.27 8.26
C THR A 182 -25.76 4.88 8.33
N GLU A 183 -26.75 4.00 8.18
CA GLU A 183 -28.12 4.21 8.65
C GLU A 183 -28.30 3.55 10.03
N ILE A 184 -29.52 3.49 10.52
CA ILE A 184 -29.81 2.93 11.87
C ILE A 184 -29.37 1.47 11.96
N ASP A 185 -29.69 0.67 10.95
CA ASP A 185 -29.55 -0.78 11.00
C ASP A 185 -28.50 -1.34 10.03
N TYR A 186 -27.92 -0.52 9.15
CA TYR A 186 -26.96 -1.00 8.15
C TYR A 186 -25.84 0.01 7.85
N ILE A 187 -24.77 -0.50 7.26
CA ILE A 187 -23.59 0.25 6.84
C ILE A 187 -23.67 0.49 5.33
N ASN A 188 -23.63 1.75 4.92
CA ASN A 188 -23.50 2.12 3.50
C ASN A 188 -22.09 1.77 2.99
N TYR A 189 -21.08 2.20 3.73
CA TYR A 189 -19.67 1.86 3.48
C TYR A 189 -18.81 2.14 4.73
N VAL A 190 -17.64 1.51 4.75
CA VAL A 190 -16.56 1.80 5.68
C VAL A 190 -15.32 2.15 4.86
N VAL A 191 -14.58 3.18 5.28
CA VAL A 191 -13.24 3.49 4.75
C VAL A 191 -12.22 3.36 5.87
N ILE A 192 -11.13 2.64 5.61
CA ILE A 192 -10.05 2.44 6.56
C ILE A 192 -8.80 3.06 5.99
N GLY A 193 -8.46 4.26 6.50
CA GLY A 193 -7.21 4.95 6.17
C GLY A 193 -6.06 4.43 7.01
N VAL A 194 -4.92 4.21 6.37
CA VAL A 194 -3.69 3.70 6.97
C VAL A 194 -2.53 4.61 6.57
N GLY A 195 -1.86 5.18 7.57
CA GLY A 195 -0.62 5.93 7.39
C GLY A 195 0.54 5.17 8.03
N ILE A 196 1.57 4.77 7.27
CA ILE A 196 2.74 4.06 7.78
C ILE A 196 3.98 4.91 7.54
N ASN A 197 4.72 5.20 8.60
CA ASN A 197 6.04 5.82 8.52
C ASN A 197 7.05 4.77 8.05
N VAL A 198 7.51 4.87 6.81
CA VAL A 198 8.35 3.82 6.20
C VAL A 198 9.81 4.26 6.15
N ASN A 199 10.15 5.22 5.30
CA ASN A 199 11.52 5.60 4.98
C ASN A 199 11.92 7.00 5.51
N GLN A 200 11.21 7.53 6.51
CA GLN A 200 11.65 8.73 7.22
C GLN A 200 12.96 8.46 7.96
N LYS A 201 13.92 9.36 7.80
CA LYS A 201 15.24 9.30 8.47
C LYS A 201 15.24 9.98 9.84
N ALA A 202 14.34 10.91 10.05
CA ALA A 202 14.21 11.68 11.28
C ALA A 202 12.80 12.25 11.42
N PHE A 203 12.46 12.66 12.63
CA PHE A 203 11.23 13.37 12.98
C PHE A 203 11.61 14.67 13.70
N ASP A 204 10.73 15.66 13.61
CA ASP A 204 10.91 16.94 14.32
C ASP A 204 10.95 16.71 15.84
N GLU A 205 11.53 17.68 16.57
CA GLU A 205 11.74 17.61 18.02
C GLU A 205 10.47 17.24 18.81
N GLU A 206 9.29 17.69 18.35
CA GLU A 206 8.01 17.40 19.00
C GLU A 206 7.55 15.95 18.83
N LEU A 207 8.00 15.29 17.75
CA LEU A 207 7.57 13.94 17.35
C LEU A 207 8.63 12.87 17.59
N LYS A 208 9.91 13.21 17.69
CA LYS A 208 11.02 12.24 17.79
C LYS A 208 10.90 11.25 18.96
N GLU A 209 10.24 11.66 20.06
CA GLU A 209 10.01 10.79 21.22
C GLU A 209 8.73 9.97 21.12
N LYS A 210 7.85 10.29 20.16
CA LYS A 210 6.51 9.68 20.01
C LYS A 210 6.35 8.87 18.73
N ALA A 211 7.13 9.17 17.70
CA ALA A 211 7.05 8.55 16.37
C ALA A 211 8.38 7.92 15.97
N THR A 212 8.28 6.89 15.13
CA THR A 212 9.40 6.22 14.48
C THR A 212 9.00 5.80 13.07
N SER A 213 9.97 5.28 12.30
CA SER A 213 9.75 4.71 10.97
C SER A 213 10.37 3.32 10.87
N LEU A 214 9.93 2.54 9.90
CA LEU A 214 10.54 1.24 9.65
C LEU A 214 12.03 1.36 9.34
N MET A 215 12.43 2.38 8.57
CA MET A 215 13.84 2.62 8.26
C MET A 215 14.69 2.92 9.49
N ILE A 216 14.18 3.70 10.45
CA ILE A 216 14.89 3.97 11.72
C ILE A 216 15.07 2.68 12.52
N GLU A 217 14.03 1.86 12.60
CA GLU A 217 14.04 0.64 13.42
C GLU A 217 14.83 -0.52 12.78
N THR A 218 14.80 -0.64 11.44
CA THR A 218 15.51 -1.71 10.71
C THR A 218 16.93 -1.33 10.31
N GLY A 219 17.24 -0.02 10.24
CA GLY A 219 18.50 0.48 9.71
C GLY A 219 18.61 0.45 8.19
N ALA A 220 17.56 0.06 7.46
CA ALA A 220 17.56 -0.09 6.00
C ALA A 220 16.24 0.44 5.39
N PRO A 221 16.26 0.90 4.13
CA PRO A 221 15.04 1.28 3.44
C PRO A 221 14.12 0.09 3.20
N VAL A 222 12.81 0.31 3.28
CA VAL A 222 11.78 -0.69 3.05
C VAL A 222 11.02 -0.35 1.77
N LYS A 223 10.78 -1.35 0.91
CA LYS A 223 10.02 -1.18 -0.33
C LYS A 223 8.53 -0.99 -0.02
N ARG A 224 8.01 0.23 -0.23
CA ARG A 224 6.64 0.61 0.12
C ARG A 224 5.58 -0.21 -0.62
N SER A 225 5.79 -0.46 -1.92
CA SER A 225 4.86 -1.26 -2.73
C SER A 225 4.75 -2.72 -2.23
N ALA A 226 5.86 -3.32 -1.81
CA ALA A 226 5.86 -4.67 -1.23
C ALA A 226 5.12 -4.71 0.13
N LEU A 227 5.30 -3.67 0.96
CA LEU A 227 4.59 -3.57 2.22
C LEU A 227 3.07 -3.39 2.03
N ILE A 228 2.64 -2.57 1.05
CA ILE A 228 1.21 -2.44 0.70
C ILE A 228 0.64 -3.81 0.31
N ALA A 229 1.32 -4.55 -0.57
CA ALA A 229 0.86 -5.86 -1.03
C ALA A 229 0.76 -6.87 0.14
N ALA A 230 1.77 -6.93 1.01
CA ALA A 230 1.76 -7.79 2.19
C ALA A 230 0.60 -7.43 3.14
N VAL A 231 0.40 -6.14 3.43
CA VAL A 231 -0.72 -5.69 4.28
C VAL A 231 -2.07 -6.07 3.68
N MET A 232 -2.28 -5.89 2.37
CA MET A 232 -3.55 -6.25 1.73
C MET A 232 -3.80 -7.77 1.73
N LYS A 233 -2.77 -8.58 1.52
CA LYS A 233 -2.83 -10.04 1.62
C LYS A 233 -3.27 -10.49 3.02
N HIS A 234 -2.64 -9.97 4.06
CA HIS A 234 -3.04 -10.27 5.45
C HIS A 234 -4.42 -9.70 5.78
N PHE A 235 -4.75 -8.51 5.27
CA PHE A 235 -6.06 -7.91 5.49
C PHE A 235 -7.19 -8.76 4.90
N GLU A 236 -7.03 -9.28 3.69
CA GLU A 236 -8.03 -10.14 3.06
C GLU A 236 -8.28 -11.41 3.89
N LYS A 237 -7.21 -12.06 4.37
CA LYS A 237 -7.29 -13.23 5.26
C LYS A 237 -7.99 -12.89 6.58
N ASN A 238 -7.55 -11.84 7.26
CA ASN A 238 -8.04 -11.47 8.59
C ASN A 238 -9.47 -10.93 8.53
N TYR A 239 -9.83 -10.24 7.43
CA TYR A 239 -11.20 -9.81 7.17
C TYR A 239 -12.13 -11.00 6.99
N ALA A 240 -11.73 -12.03 6.24
CA ALA A 240 -12.53 -13.24 6.07
C ALA A 240 -12.78 -13.95 7.41
N LEU A 241 -11.74 -14.11 8.24
CA LEU A 241 -11.86 -14.68 9.58
C LEU A 241 -12.82 -13.87 10.48
N PHE A 242 -12.70 -12.54 10.43
CA PHE A 242 -13.58 -11.65 11.18
C PHE A 242 -15.05 -11.76 10.72
N MET A 243 -15.29 -11.83 9.42
CA MET A 243 -16.64 -11.96 8.87
C MET A 243 -17.27 -13.32 9.19
N GLU A 244 -16.48 -14.40 9.22
CA GLU A 244 -16.94 -15.75 9.58
C GLU A 244 -17.29 -15.85 11.07
N ASN A 245 -16.41 -15.37 11.96
CA ASN A 245 -16.61 -15.46 13.41
C ASN A 245 -17.56 -14.38 13.94
N GLY A 246 -17.71 -13.27 13.25
CA GLY A 246 -18.47 -12.11 13.67
C GLY A 246 -17.86 -11.33 14.85
N ASP A 247 -16.64 -11.66 15.25
CA ASP A 247 -15.85 -10.99 16.29
C ASP A 247 -14.33 -11.18 16.05
N LEU A 248 -13.50 -10.75 17.02
CA LEU A 248 -12.04 -10.82 16.92
C LEU A 248 -11.44 -12.14 17.45
N SER A 249 -12.24 -13.14 17.80
CA SER A 249 -11.75 -14.38 18.43
C SER A 249 -10.76 -15.15 17.54
N GLY A 250 -10.94 -15.11 16.22
CA GLY A 250 -10.01 -15.72 15.24
C GLY A 250 -8.67 -15.00 15.10
N LEU A 251 -8.51 -13.80 15.72
CA LEU A 251 -7.29 -12.99 15.66
C LEU A 251 -6.54 -12.95 17.01
N GLN A 252 -7.08 -13.59 18.06
CA GLN A 252 -6.58 -13.46 19.43
C GLN A 252 -5.24 -14.13 19.73
N GLU A 253 -4.80 -15.10 18.93
CA GLU A 253 -3.51 -15.80 19.16
C GLU A 253 -2.29 -14.92 18.85
N GLU A 254 -2.47 -13.75 18.20
CA GLU A 254 -1.40 -12.84 17.80
C GLU A 254 -1.59 -11.38 18.29
N LEU A 255 -2.65 -11.09 19.05
CA LEU A 255 -2.90 -9.80 19.71
C LEU A 255 -2.36 -9.83 21.14
#